data_5c3c5bdcf43c83f805a6b775b690fd67
#
_entry.id   5c3c5bdcf43c83f805a6b775b690fd67
#
_cell.length_a   1.000
_cell.length_b   1.000
_cell.length_c   1.000
_cell.angle_alpha   90.00
_cell.angle_beta   90.00
_cell.angle_gamma   90.00
#
_symmetry.space_group_name_H-M   'P 1'
#
loop_
_entity.id
_entity.type
_entity.pdbx_description
1 polymer ?
#
loop_
_entity_poly.entity_id
_entity_poly.type
_entity_poly.pdbx_seq_one_letter_code
_entity_poly.pdbx_strand_id
1 'polypeptide(L)'
;MKFIFSVLLFLPCLLTAQDFKAYSNYDFVSGEKTLFEDNFIYSATEKPLNKWLIAEGKASISDHQDTRCMSIDEYYTKLSPLLFKTKQLPDSFSIEYDTWLDNGYDGNPGVEIHLQNGDNEVVITPNKHEMSVTYPNEGHAAKDNPEVYFGENKFYDRWVHISIAVYKKQLIVYLDQYKMIEVADMRVKPQRILVTGNTSQNMKILLRYFRVATGFPQKIKLDNGKFITRAIQFDVNKATLKPESITILRMVQQFLSENPAIHFEIGGHTDSDGDDAYNLKLSQQRADAVKTQLVKMGADASRLTTKGYGETKPIADNNTPEGKSNNRRVEFVKQ
;
A
#
# COMPACT_ATOMS: atom_id res chain seq x y z
N MET A 1 4.99 -60.13 -4.64
CA MET A 1 4.59 -58.78 -5.09
C MET A 1 4.18 -58.00 -3.86
N LYS A 2 5.09 -57.18 -3.31
CA LYS A 2 4.80 -56.35 -2.12
C LYS A 2 4.50 -54.93 -2.61
N PHE A 3 3.27 -54.46 -2.40
CA PHE A 3 2.89 -53.10 -2.65
C PHE A 3 3.38 -52.23 -1.49
N ILE A 4 4.26 -51.27 -1.80
CA ILE A 4 4.69 -50.22 -0.86
C ILE A 4 3.73 -49.06 -1.05
N PHE A 5 2.86 -48.83 -0.05
CA PHE A 5 2.07 -47.60 0.04
C PHE A 5 2.97 -46.47 0.54
N SER A 6 3.28 -45.55 -0.34
CA SER A 6 3.97 -44.30 0.04
C SER A 6 2.95 -43.32 0.60
N VAL A 7 2.96 -43.15 1.92
CA VAL A 7 2.17 -42.12 2.60
C VAL A 7 2.88 -40.78 2.40
N LEU A 8 2.33 -39.94 1.53
CA LEU A 8 2.74 -38.52 1.45
C LEU A 8 2.24 -37.82 2.71
N LEU A 9 3.14 -37.58 3.65
CA LEU A 9 2.93 -36.68 4.76
C LEU A 9 2.83 -35.23 4.21
N PHE A 10 1.62 -34.72 4.14
CA PHE A 10 1.40 -33.28 4.03
C PHE A 10 1.88 -32.64 5.34
N LEU A 11 3.08 -32.08 5.34
CA LEU A 11 3.46 -31.12 6.37
C LEU A 11 2.58 -29.86 6.20
N PRO A 12 1.80 -29.47 7.22
CA PRO A 12 1.17 -28.16 7.20
C PRO A 12 2.30 -27.13 7.18
N CYS A 13 2.30 -26.29 6.16
CA CYS A 13 3.12 -25.09 6.13
C CYS A 13 2.74 -24.27 7.37
N LEU A 14 3.51 -24.39 8.42
CA LEU A 14 3.46 -23.48 9.58
C LEU A 14 3.83 -22.11 9.03
N LEU A 15 2.82 -21.34 8.62
CA LEU A 15 2.91 -19.90 8.56
C LEU A 15 3.38 -19.45 9.94
N THR A 16 4.66 -19.15 10.06
CA THR A 16 5.21 -18.48 11.24
C THR A 16 4.32 -17.29 11.52
N ALA A 17 3.69 -17.31 12.69
CA ALA A 17 2.94 -16.18 13.19
C ALA A 17 3.91 -14.99 13.18
N GLN A 18 3.77 -14.10 12.19
CA GLN A 18 4.44 -12.82 12.21
C GLN A 18 4.07 -12.17 13.54
N ASP A 19 5.06 -11.76 14.26
CA ASP A 19 4.94 -11.33 15.65
C ASP A 19 3.87 -10.25 15.77
N PHE A 20 2.74 -10.55 16.40
CA PHE A 20 1.60 -9.65 16.58
C PHE A 20 2.01 -8.37 17.35
N LYS A 21 3.13 -8.40 18.06
CA LYS A 21 3.73 -7.24 18.73
C LYS A 21 4.27 -6.18 17.76
N ALA A 22 4.72 -6.56 16.56
CA ALA A 22 5.23 -5.63 15.57
C ALA A 22 4.14 -4.67 15.05
N TYR A 23 2.88 -5.14 14.97
CA TYR A 23 1.76 -4.31 14.53
C TYR A 23 1.12 -3.47 15.63
N SER A 24 1.47 -3.66 16.90
CA SER A 24 0.83 -2.93 18.00
C SER A 24 1.08 -1.42 17.98
N ASN A 25 2.20 -0.99 17.40
CA ASN A 25 2.58 0.42 17.26
C ASN A 25 2.33 1.00 15.86
N TYR A 26 1.85 0.19 14.91
CA TYR A 26 1.52 0.63 13.58
C TYR A 26 0.14 1.29 13.57
N ASP A 27 0.10 2.59 13.40
CA ASP A 27 -1.11 3.42 13.44
C ASP A 27 -1.40 4.12 12.10
N PHE A 28 -0.69 3.76 11.04
CA PHE A 28 -0.96 4.26 9.69
C PHE A 28 -2.37 3.91 9.24
N VAL A 29 -3.05 4.89 8.65
CA VAL A 29 -4.36 4.72 8.01
C VAL A 29 -4.25 5.18 6.57
N SER A 30 -4.55 4.29 5.65
CA SER A 30 -4.63 4.63 4.23
C SER A 30 -5.87 5.48 3.93
N GLY A 31 -5.74 6.43 3.03
CA GLY A 31 -6.88 7.25 2.57
C GLY A 31 -7.91 6.42 1.81
N GLU A 32 -9.19 6.74 2.01
CA GLU A 32 -10.32 6.01 1.39
C GLU A 32 -10.55 6.38 -0.08
N LYS A 33 -10.25 7.62 -0.45
CA LYS A 33 -10.44 8.12 -1.81
C LYS A 33 -9.11 8.14 -2.56
N THR A 34 -8.95 7.24 -3.50
CA THR A 34 -7.76 7.16 -4.35
C THR A 34 -7.68 8.39 -5.28
N LEU A 35 -6.54 9.04 -5.28
CA LEU A 35 -6.18 10.14 -6.17
C LEU A 35 -5.27 9.68 -7.30
N PHE A 36 -4.50 8.63 -7.08
CA PHE A 36 -3.63 7.97 -8.04
C PHE A 36 -3.36 6.55 -7.60
N GLU A 37 -3.25 5.62 -8.56
CA GLU A 37 -2.80 4.26 -8.29
C GLU A 37 -2.17 3.65 -9.53
N ASP A 38 -1.02 3.03 -9.36
CA ASP A 38 -0.36 2.23 -10.37
C ASP A 38 0.31 1.00 -9.74
N ASN A 39 -0.05 -0.16 -10.24
CA ASN A 39 0.57 -1.43 -9.86
C ASN A 39 1.51 -1.97 -10.96
N PHE A 40 1.72 -1.15 -12.00
CA PHE A 40 2.57 -1.43 -13.15
C PHE A 40 2.18 -2.67 -13.99
N ILE A 41 0.96 -3.17 -13.79
CA ILE A 41 0.37 -4.21 -14.62
C ILE A 41 -0.50 -3.52 -15.67
N TYR A 42 -0.10 -3.59 -16.92
CA TYR A 42 -0.79 -2.99 -18.05
C TYR A 42 -1.42 -4.06 -18.93
N SER A 43 -2.62 -3.80 -19.43
CA SER A 43 -3.21 -4.62 -20.48
C SER A 43 -2.46 -4.45 -21.79
N ALA A 44 -2.67 -5.37 -22.76
CA ALA A 44 -2.00 -5.30 -24.05
C ALA A 44 -2.31 -4.01 -24.86
N THR A 45 -3.39 -3.30 -24.52
CA THR A 45 -3.83 -2.05 -25.16
C THR A 45 -3.37 -0.79 -24.45
N GLU A 46 -2.88 -0.89 -23.21
CA GLU A 46 -2.39 0.25 -22.44
C GLU A 46 -0.93 0.54 -22.78
N LYS A 47 -0.60 1.82 -22.89
CA LYS A 47 0.81 2.23 -22.99
C LYS A 47 1.43 2.19 -21.59
N PRO A 48 2.56 1.51 -21.41
CA PRO A 48 3.29 1.56 -20.15
C PRO A 48 3.59 3.00 -19.71
N LEU A 49 3.47 3.26 -18.41
CA LEU A 49 3.75 4.56 -17.77
C LEU A 49 2.89 5.75 -18.27
N ASN A 50 1.75 5.50 -18.94
CA ASN A 50 0.84 6.56 -19.38
C ASN A 50 0.19 7.34 -18.22
N LYS A 51 0.27 6.81 -17.00
CA LYS A 51 -0.20 7.46 -15.77
C LYS A 51 0.83 8.40 -15.15
N TRP A 52 2.05 8.45 -15.72
CA TRP A 52 3.17 9.22 -15.19
C TRP A 52 3.61 10.31 -16.16
N LEU A 53 3.93 11.47 -15.60
CA LEU A 53 4.69 12.50 -16.31
C LEU A 53 6.18 12.25 -16.04
N ILE A 54 6.93 11.92 -17.08
CA ILE A 54 8.40 11.84 -17.03
C ILE A 54 8.95 13.20 -17.45
N ALA A 55 9.43 13.98 -16.48
CA ALA A 55 9.94 15.32 -16.72
C ALA A 55 11.42 15.32 -17.14
N GLU A 56 12.18 14.32 -16.65
CA GLU A 56 13.61 14.18 -16.91
C GLU A 56 14.02 12.72 -16.75
N GLY A 57 15.05 12.27 -17.47
CA GLY A 57 15.58 10.91 -17.37
C GLY A 57 14.70 9.88 -18.05
N LYS A 58 14.80 8.63 -17.60
CA LYS A 58 14.14 7.47 -18.22
C LYS A 58 13.67 6.47 -17.18
N ALA A 59 12.47 5.95 -17.41
CA ALA A 59 11.91 4.81 -16.68
C ALA A 59 11.27 3.84 -17.67
N SER A 60 11.28 2.57 -17.32
CA SER A 60 10.69 1.49 -18.12
C SER A 60 9.93 0.49 -17.25
N ILE A 61 9.16 -0.38 -17.89
CA ILE A 61 8.54 -1.52 -17.21
C ILE A 61 9.49 -2.71 -17.32
N SER A 62 9.73 -3.37 -16.20
CA SER A 62 10.56 -4.56 -16.10
C SER A 62 9.94 -5.60 -15.18
N ASP A 63 10.52 -6.80 -15.17
CA ASP A 63 10.19 -7.85 -14.23
C ASP A 63 11.38 -8.07 -13.28
N HIS A 64 11.10 -8.17 -11.98
CA HIS A 64 12.10 -8.47 -10.96
C HIS A 64 11.51 -9.48 -9.97
N GLN A 65 12.17 -10.64 -9.81
CA GLN A 65 11.69 -11.75 -8.98
C GLN A 65 10.20 -12.09 -9.24
N ASP A 66 9.86 -12.35 -10.50
CA ASP A 66 8.50 -12.66 -10.97
C ASP A 66 7.45 -11.57 -10.65
N THR A 67 7.90 -10.36 -10.36
CA THR A 67 7.03 -9.22 -10.08
C THR A 67 7.23 -8.12 -11.12
N ARG A 68 6.14 -7.72 -11.78
CA ARG A 68 6.12 -6.57 -12.69
C ARG A 68 6.32 -5.28 -11.90
N CYS A 69 7.22 -4.42 -12.38
CA CYS A 69 7.58 -3.17 -11.71
C CYS A 69 8.00 -2.10 -12.71
N MET A 70 8.06 -0.87 -12.26
CA MET A 70 8.76 0.21 -12.95
C MET A 70 10.23 0.18 -12.53
N SER A 71 11.13 0.24 -13.51
CA SER A 71 12.56 0.50 -13.32
C SER A 71 12.85 1.96 -13.63
N ILE A 72 13.54 2.64 -12.74
CA ILE A 72 14.13 3.95 -12.98
C ILE A 72 15.53 3.71 -13.53
N ASP A 73 15.76 4.08 -14.80
CA ASP A 73 16.89 3.59 -15.59
C ASP A 73 18.04 4.59 -15.70
N GLU A 74 17.79 5.85 -15.38
CA GLU A 74 18.79 6.92 -15.49
C GLU A 74 18.91 7.73 -14.21
N TYR A 75 20.12 8.22 -13.97
CA TYR A 75 20.44 9.14 -12.85
C TYR A 75 19.58 10.41 -12.92
N TYR A 76 19.07 10.87 -11.78
CA TYR A 76 18.18 12.04 -11.67
C TYR A 76 16.85 11.96 -12.45
N THR A 77 16.36 10.76 -12.75
CA THR A 77 15.03 10.63 -13.33
C THR A 77 13.98 11.28 -12.43
N LYS A 78 13.14 12.15 -13.03
CA LYS A 78 12.07 12.88 -12.37
C LYS A 78 10.71 12.47 -12.90
N LEU A 79 9.87 11.93 -12.03
CA LEU A 79 8.55 11.41 -12.34
C LEU A 79 7.50 12.11 -11.50
N SER A 80 6.32 12.34 -12.06
CA SER A 80 5.16 12.81 -11.28
C SER A 80 3.93 11.98 -11.60
N PRO A 81 3.17 11.51 -10.59
CA PRO A 81 1.91 10.82 -10.81
C PRO A 81 0.84 11.78 -11.35
N LEU A 82 0.12 11.37 -12.38
CA LEU A 82 -1.00 12.12 -12.94
C LEU A 82 -2.26 11.86 -12.09
N LEU A 83 -2.52 12.72 -11.12
CA LEU A 83 -3.61 12.54 -10.16
C LEU A 83 -4.99 12.55 -10.85
N PHE A 84 -5.89 11.68 -10.41
CA PHE A 84 -7.25 11.60 -10.91
C PHE A 84 -8.04 12.88 -10.58
N LYS A 85 -8.58 13.56 -11.58
CA LYS A 85 -9.50 14.71 -11.44
C LYS A 85 -9.05 15.86 -10.54
N THR A 86 -7.83 15.83 -10.03
CA THR A 86 -7.29 16.94 -9.21
C THR A 86 -5.96 17.38 -9.76
N LYS A 87 -5.73 18.70 -9.71
CA LYS A 87 -4.44 19.30 -10.10
C LYS A 87 -3.55 19.59 -8.89
N GLN A 88 -4.09 19.45 -7.68
CA GLN A 88 -3.40 19.77 -6.44
C GLN A 88 -3.70 18.72 -5.38
N LEU A 89 -2.75 18.51 -4.50
CA LEU A 89 -2.91 17.66 -3.34
C LEU A 89 -3.85 18.31 -2.31
N PRO A 90 -4.72 17.55 -1.66
CA PRO A 90 -5.49 18.04 -0.51
C PRO A 90 -4.56 18.27 0.71
N ASP A 91 -5.07 18.96 1.73
CA ASP A 91 -4.31 19.23 2.96
C ASP A 91 -3.94 17.97 3.76
N SER A 92 -4.63 16.86 3.50
CA SER A 92 -4.35 15.56 4.14
C SER A 92 -4.46 14.45 3.12
N PHE A 93 -3.40 13.66 3.01
CA PHE A 93 -3.31 12.55 2.05
C PHE A 93 -2.30 11.49 2.52
N SER A 94 -2.39 10.29 1.98
CA SER A 94 -1.39 9.24 2.10
C SER A 94 -0.69 8.98 0.78
N ILE A 95 0.58 8.56 0.88
CA ILE A 95 1.33 7.96 -0.21
C ILE A 95 1.78 6.59 0.27
N GLU A 96 1.60 5.58 -0.55
CA GLU A 96 1.97 4.20 -0.29
C GLU A 96 2.69 3.65 -1.50
N TYR A 97 3.85 3.04 -1.30
CA TYR A 97 4.60 2.42 -2.40
C TYR A 97 5.50 1.29 -1.91
N ASP A 98 5.77 0.35 -2.82
CA ASP A 98 6.74 -0.71 -2.60
C ASP A 98 7.97 -0.45 -3.46
N THR A 99 9.15 -0.41 -2.85
CA THR A 99 10.42 -0.24 -3.54
C THR A 99 11.38 -1.39 -3.22
N TRP A 100 12.26 -1.71 -4.15
CA TRP A 100 13.36 -2.63 -3.92
C TRP A 100 14.56 -1.85 -3.39
N LEU A 101 15.08 -2.26 -2.25
CA LEU A 101 16.33 -1.72 -1.72
C LEU A 101 17.44 -2.73 -1.95
N ASP A 102 18.44 -2.31 -2.70
CA ASP A 102 19.60 -3.12 -3.04
C ASP A 102 20.72 -2.90 -2.03
N ASN A 103 21.40 -3.97 -1.64
CA ASN A 103 22.52 -3.93 -0.70
C ASN A 103 23.85 -3.42 -1.31
N GLY A 104 23.89 -3.17 -2.61
CA GLY A 104 25.13 -3.08 -3.38
C GLY A 104 26.01 -1.85 -3.20
N TYR A 105 25.56 -0.74 -2.58
CA TYR A 105 26.38 0.47 -2.47
C TYR A 105 26.00 1.37 -1.30
N ASP A 106 27.01 1.82 -0.54
CA ASP A 106 26.83 2.81 0.50
C ASP A 106 26.41 4.16 -0.10
N GLY A 107 25.25 4.64 0.29
CA GLY A 107 24.72 5.95 -0.10
C GLY A 107 23.73 5.95 -1.27
N ASN A 108 23.23 4.79 -1.70
CA ASN A 108 22.16 4.76 -2.68
C ASN A 108 20.78 4.90 -1.99
N PRO A 109 20.11 6.04 -2.10
CA PRO A 109 18.72 6.14 -1.69
C PRO A 109 17.88 5.26 -2.60
N GLY A 110 16.81 4.70 -2.08
CA GLY A 110 15.74 4.12 -2.88
C GLY A 110 15.00 5.21 -3.67
N VAL A 111 13.70 5.00 -3.83
CA VAL A 111 12.82 6.02 -4.41
C VAL A 111 12.66 7.18 -3.43
N GLU A 112 13.05 8.38 -3.81
CA GLU A 112 12.83 9.61 -3.05
C GLU A 112 11.48 10.22 -3.38
N ILE A 113 10.77 10.69 -2.36
CA ILE A 113 9.51 11.40 -2.51
C ILE A 113 9.71 12.86 -2.16
N HIS A 114 9.47 13.75 -3.12
CA HIS A 114 9.50 15.19 -2.94
C HIS A 114 8.06 15.72 -2.84
N LEU A 115 7.73 16.33 -1.73
CA LEU A 115 6.48 17.05 -1.51
C LEU A 115 6.71 18.52 -1.77
N GLN A 116 6.23 19.04 -2.91
CA GLN A 116 6.63 20.34 -3.42
C GLN A 116 5.50 21.39 -3.42
N ASN A 117 5.91 22.64 -3.18
CA ASN A 117 5.09 23.83 -3.43
C ASN A 117 6.00 24.97 -3.96
N GLY A 118 6.00 25.18 -5.27
CA GLY A 118 6.97 26.05 -5.93
C GLY A 118 8.40 25.53 -5.69
N ASP A 119 9.25 26.41 -5.18
CA ASP A 119 10.65 26.12 -4.84
C ASP A 119 10.83 25.50 -3.43
N ASN A 120 9.76 25.46 -2.63
CA ASN A 120 9.79 24.85 -1.32
C ASN A 120 9.45 23.38 -1.41
N GLU A 121 10.24 22.54 -0.77
CA GLU A 121 9.99 21.10 -0.75
C GLU A 121 10.44 20.44 0.56
N VAL A 122 9.83 19.29 0.81
CA VAL A 122 10.25 18.32 1.81
C VAL A 122 10.60 17.04 1.05
N VAL A 123 11.78 16.50 1.30
CA VAL A 123 12.27 15.28 0.66
C VAL A 123 12.28 14.14 1.66
N ILE A 124 11.62 13.06 1.33
CA ILE A 124 11.62 11.81 2.10
C ILE A 124 12.54 10.84 1.36
N THR A 125 13.62 10.46 2.00
CA THR A 125 14.66 9.58 1.46
C THR A 125 14.74 8.29 2.26
N PRO A 126 14.26 7.16 1.73
CA PRO A 126 14.56 5.85 2.26
C PRO A 126 15.95 5.42 1.78
N ASN A 127 16.84 5.17 2.72
CA ASN A 127 18.20 4.75 2.44
C ASN A 127 18.55 3.57 3.35
N LYS A 128 19.57 2.83 2.99
CA LYS A 128 20.08 1.66 3.70
C LYS A 128 20.39 1.95 5.16
N HIS A 129 21.04 3.07 5.43
CA HIS A 129 21.51 3.43 6.77
C HIS A 129 20.65 4.49 7.44
N GLU A 130 19.79 5.17 6.67
CA GLU A 130 19.06 6.31 7.17
C GLU A 130 17.74 6.47 6.43
N MET A 131 16.63 6.48 7.18
CA MET A 131 15.38 7.04 6.71
C MET A 131 15.38 8.51 7.10
N SER A 132 15.26 9.42 6.14
CA SER A 132 15.32 10.84 6.45
C SER A 132 14.18 11.66 5.85
N VAL A 133 13.88 12.77 6.52
CA VAL A 133 13.04 13.87 6.03
C VAL A 133 13.89 15.13 6.05
N THR A 134 14.12 15.73 4.89
CA THR A 134 15.02 16.87 4.74
C THR A 134 14.34 18.06 4.09
N TYR A 135 14.88 19.24 4.35
CA TYR A 135 14.65 20.46 3.58
C TYR A 135 15.97 20.79 2.87
N PRO A 136 16.03 20.91 1.53
CA PRO A 136 17.28 21.00 0.77
C PRO A 136 18.25 22.09 1.23
N ASN A 137 17.73 23.20 1.78
CA ASN A 137 18.53 24.33 2.25
C ASN A 137 18.76 24.37 3.77
N GLU A 138 18.14 23.46 4.53
CA GLU A 138 18.13 23.49 6.00
C GLU A 138 18.67 22.18 6.63
N GLY A 139 18.93 21.16 5.81
CA GLY A 139 19.35 19.85 6.27
C GLY A 139 18.21 18.97 6.77
N HIS A 140 18.51 18.01 7.64
CA HIS A 140 17.53 17.06 8.12
C HIS A 140 16.53 17.69 9.08
N ALA A 141 15.23 17.53 8.79
CA ALA A 141 14.15 17.83 9.73
C ALA A 141 14.03 16.67 10.77
N ALA A 142 14.18 15.43 10.32
CA ALA A 142 14.19 14.23 11.13
C ALA A 142 14.91 13.10 10.40
N LYS A 143 15.45 12.17 11.16
CA LYS A 143 16.09 10.95 10.63
C LYS A 143 15.99 9.80 11.63
N ASP A 144 15.99 8.59 11.12
CA ASP A 144 16.04 7.37 11.92
C ASP A 144 16.87 6.30 11.20
N ASN A 145 17.35 5.33 11.93
CA ASN A 145 18.14 4.23 11.38
C ASN A 145 17.29 2.94 11.29
N PRO A 146 16.96 2.49 10.05
CA PRO A 146 16.19 1.27 9.86
C PRO A 146 16.84 0.01 10.45
N GLU A 147 18.16 -0.06 10.52
CA GLU A 147 18.89 -1.22 11.04
C GLU A 147 18.53 -1.53 12.50
N VAL A 148 18.15 -0.52 13.29
CA VAL A 148 17.69 -0.70 14.69
C VAL A 148 16.45 -1.59 14.76
N TYR A 149 15.59 -1.55 13.74
CA TYR A 149 14.33 -2.30 13.70
C TYR A 149 14.48 -3.67 13.03
N PHE A 150 15.39 -3.78 12.07
CA PHE A 150 15.50 -4.98 11.24
C PHE A 150 16.76 -5.81 11.50
N GLY A 151 17.77 -5.25 12.17
CA GLY A 151 19.09 -5.86 12.31
C GLY A 151 19.79 -6.02 10.96
N GLU A 152 21.00 -6.53 10.98
CA GLU A 152 21.79 -6.76 9.76
C GLU A 152 21.02 -7.65 8.77
N ASN A 153 20.98 -7.26 7.51
CA ASN A 153 20.48 -8.00 6.35
C ASN A 153 18.97 -8.29 6.25
N LYS A 154 18.12 -7.81 7.15
CA LYS A 154 16.66 -7.99 7.01
C LYS A 154 15.96 -6.90 6.18
N PHE A 155 16.67 -5.84 5.90
CA PHE A 155 16.13 -4.63 5.30
C PHE A 155 16.43 -4.49 3.81
N TYR A 156 17.45 -5.19 3.29
CA TYR A 156 17.89 -5.11 1.90
C TYR A 156 17.56 -6.35 1.09
N ASP A 157 17.81 -6.27 -0.22
CA ASP A 157 17.60 -7.32 -1.20
C ASP A 157 16.18 -7.88 -1.13
N ARG A 158 15.23 -7.00 -0.81
CA ARG A 158 13.79 -7.31 -0.78
C ARG A 158 12.92 -6.11 -1.12
N TRP A 159 11.70 -6.39 -1.44
CA TRP A 159 10.67 -5.38 -1.50
C TRP A 159 10.34 -4.88 -0.08
N VAL A 160 10.38 -3.57 0.10
CA VAL A 160 9.95 -2.87 1.31
C VAL A 160 8.76 -1.99 1.00
N HIS A 161 7.86 -1.87 1.97
CA HIS A 161 6.69 -1.00 1.88
C HIS A 161 6.95 0.31 2.61
N ILE A 162 6.75 1.43 1.92
CA ILE A 162 6.82 2.77 2.51
C ILE A 162 5.42 3.35 2.55
N SER A 163 5.02 3.82 3.74
CA SER A 163 3.77 4.57 3.90
C SER A 163 4.07 5.97 4.44
N ILE A 164 3.51 6.97 3.80
CA ILE A 164 3.63 8.38 4.19
C ILE A 164 2.24 8.91 4.46
N ALA A 165 2.01 9.44 5.67
CA ALA A 165 0.78 10.12 6.02
C ALA A 165 1.04 11.61 6.20
N VAL A 166 0.27 12.44 5.52
CA VAL A 166 0.25 13.89 5.69
C VAL A 166 -1.09 14.30 6.28
N TYR A 167 -1.07 14.85 7.48
CA TYR A 167 -2.24 15.40 8.16
C TYR A 167 -2.06 16.91 8.35
N LYS A 168 -2.52 17.71 7.38
CA LYS A 168 -2.30 19.15 7.34
C LYS A 168 -0.80 19.48 7.32
N LYS A 169 -0.21 19.74 8.48
CA LYS A 169 1.21 20.05 8.65
C LYS A 169 2.04 18.89 9.19
N GLN A 170 1.40 17.89 9.78
CA GLN A 170 2.08 16.73 10.33
C GLN A 170 2.45 15.77 9.19
N LEU A 171 3.67 15.26 9.22
CA LEU A 171 4.18 14.24 8.31
C LEU A 171 4.63 13.05 9.14
N ILE A 172 4.18 11.86 8.79
CA ILE A 172 4.60 10.60 9.41
C ILE A 172 5.05 9.64 8.32
N VAL A 173 6.20 9.03 8.52
CA VAL A 173 6.79 8.06 7.59
C VAL A 173 6.92 6.70 8.27
N TYR A 174 6.49 5.66 7.57
CA TYR A 174 6.56 4.28 8.01
C TYR A 174 7.36 3.45 7.02
N LEU A 175 8.07 2.47 7.54
CA LEU A 175 8.77 1.44 6.80
C LEU A 175 8.21 0.08 7.23
N ASP A 176 7.59 -0.65 6.30
CA ASP A 176 6.77 -1.81 6.61
C ASP A 176 5.79 -1.49 7.77
N GLN A 177 5.90 -2.17 8.91
CA GLN A 177 5.06 -1.95 10.09
C GLN A 177 5.64 -0.96 11.12
N TYR A 178 6.79 -0.36 10.84
CA TYR A 178 7.47 0.51 11.82
C TYR A 178 7.24 1.98 11.50
N LYS A 179 6.82 2.75 12.52
CA LYS A 179 6.82 4.21 12.46
C LYS A 179 8.27 4.68 12.61
N MET A 180 8.82 5.25 11.55
CA MET A 180 10.21 5.69 11.50
C MET A 180 10.34 7.15 11.92
N ILE A 181 9.52 8.03 11.34
CA ILE A 181 9.69 9.47 11.48
C ILE A 181 8.34 10.12 11.70
N GLU A 182 8.33 11.12 12.61
CA GLU A 182 7.20 12.02 12.78
C GLU A 182 7.70 13.47 12.82
N VAL A 183 7.20 14.30 11.92
CA VAL A 183 7.45 15.74 11.87
C VAL A 183 6.15 16.47 12.16
N ALA A 184 6.10 17.20 13.26
CA ALA A 184 4.87 17.87 13.71
C ALA A 184 4.47 19.07 12.81
N ASP A 185 5.45 19.77 12.24
CA ASP A 185 5.23 20.86 11.27
C ASP A 185 6.25 20.75 10.13
N MET A 186 5.81 20.20 8.99
CA MET A 186 6.66 20.06 7.81
C MET A 186 6.88 21.38 7.05
N ARG A 187 6.32 22.52 7.51
CA ARG A 187 6.49 23.89 6.96
C ARG A 187 6.08 24.08 5.51
N VAL A 188 5.93 23.03 4.75
CA VAL A 188 5.50 23.04 3.34
C VAL A 188 4.05 22.57 3.26
N LYS A 189 3.22 23.26 2.50
CA LYS A 189 1.90 22.79 2.10
C LYS A 189 2.01 22.21 0.68
N PRO A 190 2.16 20.89 0.52
CA PRO A 190 2.45 20.30 -0.78
C PRO A 190 1.33 20.52 -1.78
N GLN A 191 1.68 20.80 -3.01
CA GLN A 191 0.74 20.90 -4.13
C GLN A 191 0.96 19.79 -5.14
N ARG A 192 2.18 19.24 -5.20
CA ARG A 192 2.54 18.14 -6.11
C ARG A 192 3.50 17.14 -5.47
N ILE A 193 3.55 15.97 -6.04
CA ILE A 193 4.50 14.91 -5.70
C ILE A 193 5.48 14.81 -6.87
N LEU A 194 6.77 14.83 -6.56
CA LEU A 194 7.82 14.43 -7.46
C LEU A 194 8.46 13.17 -6.90
N VAL A 195 8.67 12.19 -7.74
CA VAL A 195 9.35 10.93 -7.44
C VAL A 195 10.67 10.96 -8.17
N THR A 196 11.75 10.77 -7.45
CA THR A 196 13.08 10.68 -8.06
C THR A 196 13.76 9.38 -7.72
N GLY A 197 14.65 8.97 -8.60
CA GLY A 197 15.55 7.86 -8.38
C GLY A 197 16.97 8.35 -8.58
N ASN A 198 17.80 8.19 -7.59
CA ASN A 198 19.21 8.53 -7.66
C ASN A 198 20.01 7.25 -7.90
N THR A 199 20.15 6.85 -9.18
CA THR A 199 20.90 5.64 -9.53
C THR A 199 22.36 5.96 -9.69
N SER A 200 23.25 5.35 -8.94
CA SER A 200 24.65 5.22 -9.35
C SER A 200 24.78 4.14 -10.43
N GLN A 201 25.86 4.19 -11.22
CA GLN A 201 26.09 3.22 -12.29
C GLN A 201 25.90 1.77 -11.77
N ASN A 202 25.03 1.01 -12.44
CA ASN A 202 24.70 -0.40 -12.19
C ASN A 202 23.69 -0.75 -11.11
N MET A 203 22.98 0.20 -10.52
CA MET A 203 21.92 -0.10 -9.55
C MET A 203 20.55 0.13 -10.14
N LYS A 204 19.61 -0.74 -9.80
CA LYS A 204 18.22 -0.63 -10.23
C LYS A 204 17.38 -0.06 -9.10
N ILE A 205 16.73 1.06 -9.34
CA ILE A 205 15.66 1.54 -8.47
C ILE A 205 14.36 1.02 -9.05
N LEU A 206 13.67 0.21 -8.26
CA LEU A 206 12.46 -0.49 -8.68
C LEU A 206 11.28 -0.06 -7.82
N LEU A 207 10.13 0.12 -8.48
CA LEU A 207 8.87 0.51 -7.87
C LEU A 207 7.76 -0.41 -8.40
N ARG A 208 7.13 -1.22 -7.54
CA ARG A 208 6.11 -2.19 -7.99
C ARG A 208 4.68 -1.81 -7.64
N TYR A 209 4.49 -0.79 -6.85
CA TYR A 209 3.19 -0.26 -6.45
C TYR A 209 3.34 1.20 -6.06
N PHE A 210 2.38 2.02 -6.42
CA PHE A 210 2.34 3.41 -5.97
C PHE A 210 0.89 3.88 -5.87
N ARG A 211 0.52 4.42 -4.72
CA ARG A 211 -0.83 4.92 -4.48
C ARG A 211 -0.79 6.25 -3.73
N VAL A 212 -1.63 7.18 -4.17
CA VAL A 212 -1.93 8.42 -3.45
C VAL A 212 -3.41 8.44 -3.12
N ALA A 213 -3.77 8.70 -1.88
CA ALA A 213 -5.17 8.71 -1.45
C ALA A 213 -5.44 9.80 -0.41
N THR A 214 -6.72 10.13 -0.22
CA THR A 214 -7.20 11.09 0.79
C THR A 214 -8.44 10.57 1.49
N GLY A 215 -8.99 11.32 2.43
CA GLY A 215 -10.20 10.92 3.15
C GLY A 215 -9.92 9.86 4.22
N PHE A 216 -9.14 10.22 5.23
CA PHE A 216 -8.83 9.31 6.34
C PHE A 216 -10.05 9.05 7.21
N PRO A 217 -10.47 7.79 7.43
CA PRO A 217 -11.56 7.48 8.32
C PRO A 217 -11.16 7.79 9.77
N GLN A 218 -11.99 8.55 10.45
CA GLN A 218 -11.79 8.84 11.89
C GLN A 218 -12.51 7.82 12.78
N LYS A 219 -13.64 7.32 12.32
CA LYS A 219 -14.47 6.30 12.98
C LYS A 219 -15.27 5.55 11.92
N ILE A 220 -15.59 4.28 12.21
CA ILE A 220 -16.52 3.53 11.38
C ILE A 220 -17.90 4.18 11.48
N LYS A 221 -18.46 4.54 10.34
CA LYS A 221 -19.84 5.03 10.20
C LYS A 221 -20.54 4.17 9.16
N LEU A 222 -21.74 3.70 9.51
CA LEU A 222 -22.58 2.99 8.57
C LEU A 222 -23.46 3.99 7.82
N ASP A 223 -23.33 3.99 6.50
CA ASP A 223 -24.28 4.67 5.62
C ASP A 223 -25.25 3.63 5.05
N ASN A 224 -26.54 3.81 5.31
CA ASN A 224 -27.58 2.83 4.95
C ASN A 224 -27.21 1.39 5.34
N GLY A 225 -26.63 1.21 6.55
CA GLY A 225 -26.22 -0.09 7.06
C GLY A 225 -24.93 -0.64 6.47
N LYS A 226 -24.16 0.16 5.72
CA LYS A 226 -22.91 -0.26 5.09
C LYS A 226 -21.74 0.61 5.51
N PHE A 227 -20.58 -0.01 5.64
CA PHE A 227 -19.29 0.64 5.64
C PHE A 227 -18.48 0.13 4.46
N ILE A 228 -18.08 1.01 3.58
CA ILE A 228 -17.29 0.72 2.37
C ILE A 228 -15.90 1.26 2.58
N THR A 229 -14.87 0.43 2.35
CA THR A 229 -13.48 0.85 2.52
C THR A 229 -12.58 0.35 1.39
N ARG A 230 -11.60 1.16 1.03
CA ARG A 230 -10.47 0.84 0.14
C ARG A 230 -9.15 0.83 0.89
N ALA A 231 -9.19 1.14 2.19
CA ALA A 231 -8.03 1.10 3.08
C ALA A 231 -7.63 -0.34 3.47
N ILE A 232 -8.47 -1.34 3.17
CA ILE A 232 -8.11 -2.76 3.26
C ILE A 232 -7.48 -3.14 1.92
N GLN A 233 -6.17 -3.34 1.93
CA GLN A 233 -5.37 -3.60 0.75
C GLN A 233 -4.75 -5.00 0.77
N PHE A 234 -4.48 -5.52 -0.41
CA PHE A 234 -3.93 -6.86 -0.61
C PHE A 234 -2.74 -6.80 -1.57
N ASP A 235 -1.88 -7.78 -1.50
CA ASP A 235 -0.88 -8.01 -2.53
C ASP A 235 -1.55 -8.20 -3.90
N VAL A 236 -0.85 -7.79 -4.94
CA VAL A 236 -1.36 -7.90 -6.31
C VAL A 236 -1.69 -9.36 -6.64
N ASN A 237 -2.90 -9.61 -7.14
CA ASN A 237 -3.43 -10.95 -7.47
C ASN A 237 -3.43 -11.94 -6.30
N LYS A 238 -3.37 -11.46 -5.04
CA LYS A 238 -3.39 -12.32 -3.84
C LYS A 238 -4.49 -11.86 -2.87
N ALA A 239 -4.75 -12.71 -1.88
CA ALA A 239 -5.58 -12.42 -0.72
C ALA A 239 -4.75 -12.12 0.55
N THR A 240 -3.43 -11.94 0.41
CA THR A 240 -2.56 -11.55 1.50
C THR A 240 -2.82 -10.10 1.84
N LEU A 241 -3.27 -9.84 3.07
CA LEU A 241 -3.48 -8.48 3.58
C LEU A 241 -2.14 -7.74 3.69
N LYS A 242 -2.11 -6.51 3.19
CA LYS A 242 -0.98 -5.62 3.42
C LYS A 242 -1.01 -5.05 4.85
N PRO A 243 0.15 -4.73 5.45
CA PRO A 243 0.25 -4.23 6.83
C PRO A 243 -0.63 -3.01 7.12
N GLU A 244 -0.74 -2.08 6.18
CA GLU A 244 -1.55 -0.87 6.30
C GLU A 244 -3.04 -1.13 6.51
N SER A 245 -3.53 -2.32 6.14
CA SER A 245 -4.91 -2.73 6.39
C SER A 245 -5.22 -2.94 7.87
N ILE A 246 -4.22 -3.15 8.71
CA ILE A 246 -4.39 -3.52 10.12
C ILE A 246 -5.08 -2.42 10.92
N THR A 247 -4.78 -1.16 10.65
CA THR A 247 -5.39 -0.06 11.39
C THR A 247 -6.89 0.06 11.12
N ILE A 248 -7.31 -0.04 9.85
CA ILE A 248 -8.75 -0.01 9.54
C ILE A 248 -9.47 -1.25 10.09
N LEU A 249 -8.84 -2.42 10.07
CA LEU A 249 -9.41 -3.64 10.67
C LEU A 249 -9.54 -3.51 12.19
N ARG A 250 -8.60 -2.86 12.88
CA ARG A 250 -8.70 -2.53 14.31
C ARG A 250 -9.90 -1.63 14.59
N MET A 251 -10.14 -0.61 13.76
CA MET A 251 -11.30 0.26 13.87
C MET A 251 -12.61 -0.51 13.67
N VAL A 252 -12.67 -1.46 12.73
CA VAL A 252 -13.84 -2.34 12.54
C VAL A 252 -14.05 -3.25 13.74
N GLN A 253 -12.98 -3.83 14.27
CA GLN A 253 -13.04 -4.68 15.47
C GLN A 253 -13.54 -3.89 16.69
N GLN A 254 -13.03 -2.68 16.90
CA GLN A 254 -13.49 -1.79 17.96
C GLN A 254 -14.99 -1.45 17.79
N PHE A 255 -15.42 -1.09 16.58
CA PHE A 255 -16.82 -0.83 16.28
C PHE A 255 -17.70 -2.04 16.60
N LEU A 256 -17.27 -3.26 16.26
CA LEU A 256 -17.99 -4.49 16.61
C LEU A 256 -18.06 -4.69 18.13
N SER A 257 -17.01 -4.39 18.88
CA SER A 257 -16.99 -4.51 20.35
C SER A 257 -17.93 -3.50 21.04
N GLU A 258 -18.00 -2.29 20.49
CA GLU A 258 -18.91 -1.23 20.98
C GLU A 258 -20.38 -1.46 20.57
N ASN A 259 -20.63 -2.33 19.57
CA ASN A 259 -21.97 -2.62 19.03
C ASN A 259 -22.25 -4.13 18.99
N PRO A 260 -22.52 -4.79 20.14
CA PRO A 260 -22.59 -6.26 20.22
C PRO A 260 -23.73 -6.88 19.40
N ALA A 261 -24.77 -6.14 19.08
CA ALA A 261 -25.90 -6.63 18.27
C ALA A 261 -25.64 -6.58 16.74
N ILE A 262 -24.53 -5.99 16.29
CA ILE A 262 -24.26 -5.87 14.86
C ILE A 262 -23.54 -7.12 14.34
N HIS A 263 -24.07 -7.66 13.26
CA HIS A 263 -23.48 -8.70 12.43
C HIS A 263 -23.11 -8.11 11.08
N PHE A 264 -21.99 -8.52 10.49
CA PHE A 264 -21.57 -8.08 9.18
C PHE A 264 -21.44 -9.21 8.17
N GLU A 265 -21.94 -8.99 6.97
CA GLU A 265 -21.42 -9.64 5.77
C GLU A 265 -20.22 -8.83 5.27
N ILE A 266 -19.09 -9.49 5.09
CA ILE A 266 -17.87 -8.92 4.52
C ILE A 266 -17.87 -9.25 3.02
N GLY A 267 -18.13 -8.23 2.20
CA GLY A 267 -18.15 -8.32 0.74
C GLY A 267 -16.79 -7.97 0.13
N GLY A 268 -16.21 -8.89 -0.65
CA GLY A 268 -15.03 -8.62 -1.45
C GLY A 268 -15.41 -8.25 -2.89
N HIS A 269 -14.77 -7.22 -3.46
CA HIS A 269 -15.01 -6.75 -4.82
C HIS A 269 -13.70 -6.55 -5.58
N THR A 270 -13.74 -6.82 -6.90
CA THR A 270 -12.67 -6.51 -7.85
C THR A 270 -13.11 -5.43 -8.83
N ASP A 271 -12.21 -4.94 -9.64
CA ASP A 271 -12.52 -4.32 -10.92
C ASP A 271 -12.75 -5.41 -11.99
N SER A 272 -12.93 -4.99 -13.25
CA SER A 272 -13.17 -5.87 -14.39
C SER A 272 -11.90 -6.35 -15.10
N ASP A 273 -10.72 -6.20 -14.50
CA ASP A 273 -9.50 -6.74 -15.07
C ASP A 273 -9.38 -8.23 -14.77
N GLY A 274 -9.21 -9.04 -15.82
CA GLY A 274 -9.07 -10.48 -15.72
C GLY A 274 -10.35 -11.27 -16.05
N ASP A 275 -10.36 -12.52 -15.63
CA ASP A 275 -11.46 -13.46 -15.87
C ASP A 275 -12.48 -13.40 -14.70
N ASP A 276 -13.78 -13.40 -15.05
CA ASP A 276 -14.89 -13.29 -14.08
C ASP A 276 -14.83 -14.36 -12.99
N ALA A 277 -14.52 -15.62 -13.35
CA ALA A 277 -14.45 -16.72 -12.39
C ALA A 277 -13.24 -16.57 -11.47
N TYR A 278 -12.12 -16.07 -12.01
CA TYR A 278 -10.94 -15.72 -11.22
C TYR A 278 -11.25 -14.58 -10.26
N ASN A 279 -11.88 -13.50 -10.73
CA ASN A 279 -12.27 -12.34 -9.92
C ASN A 279 -13.24 -12.72 -8.80
N LEU A 280 -14.21 -13.60 -9.10
CA LEU A 280 -15.14 -14.12 -8.08
C LEU A 280 -14.39 -14.90 -6.99
N LYS A 281 -13.49 -15.79 -7.38
CA LYS A 281 -12.68 -16.58 -6.45
C LYS A 281 -11.75 -15.71 -5.62
N LEU A 282 -11.04 -14.77 -6.25
CA LEU A 282 -10.12 -13.85 -5.57
C LEU A 282 -10.84 -12.98 -4.55
N SER A 283 -12.00 -12.43 -4.92
CA SER A 283 -12.80 -11.60 -4.02
C SER A 283 -13.31 -12.38 -2.81
N GLN A 284 -13.71 -13.66 -2.98
CA GLN A 284 -14.08 -14.52 -1.86
C GLN A 284 -12.89 -14.77 -0.93
N GLN A 285 -11.73 -15.12 -1.47
CA GLN A 285 -10.52 -15.33 -0.67
C GLN A 285 -10.11 -14.08 0.12
N ARG A 286 -10.28 -12.89 -0.46
CA ARG A 286 -10.02 -11.60 0.19
C ARG A 286 -10.99 -11.34 1.34
N ALA A 287 -12.28 -11.60 1.15
CA ALA A 287 -13.28 -11.49 2.21
C ALA A 287 -12.98 -12.46 3.38
N ASP A 288 -12.58 -13.68 3.07
CA ASP A 288 -12.18 -14.70 4.06
C ASP A 288 -10.92 -14.29 4.84
N ALA A 289 -9.94 -13.69 4.18
CA ALA A 289 -8.74 -13.17 4.82
C ALA A 289 -9.06 -12.03 5.80
N VAL A 290 -9.97 -11.13 5.42
CA VAL A 290 -10.47 -10.05 6.30
C VAL A 290 -11.16 -10.64 7.54
N LYS A 291 -12.08 -11.59 7.37
CA LYS A 291 -12.73 -12.27 8.49
C LYS A 291 -11.70 -12.94 9.40
N THR A 292 -10.79 -13.69 8.83
CA THR A 292 -9.74 -14.38 9.59
C THR A 292 -8.93 -13.41 10.43
N GLN A 293 -8.56 -12.26 9.87
CA GLN A 293 -7.80 -11.25 10.60
C GLN A 293 -8.62 -10.58 11.70
N LEU A 294 -9.89 -10.25 11.47
CA LEU A 294 -10.79 -9.71 12.50
C LEU A 294 -10.98 -10.67 13.67
N VAL A 295 -11.14 -11.97 13.39
CA VAL A 295 -11.25 -13.00 14.42
C VAL A 295 -9.95 -13.12 15.24
N LYS A 296 -8.78 -13.05 14.59
CA LYS A 296 -7.48 -12.97 15.29
C LYS A 296 -7.38 -11.74 16.21
N MET A 297 -8.03 -10.65 15.84
CA MET A 297 -8.09 -9.42 16.64
C MET A 297 -9.17 -9.47 17.75
N GLY A 298 -9.87 -10.59 17.91
CA GLY A 298 -10.86 -10.78 18.96
C GLY A 298 -12.32 -10.52 18.56
N ALA A 299 -12.62 -10.36 17.28
CA ALA A 299 -14.01 -10.33 16.83
C ALA A 299 -14.63 -11.73 16.90
N ASP A 300 -15.91 -11.80 17.30
CA ASP A 300 -16.67 -13.05 17.31
C ASP A 300 -16.95 -13.53 15.87
N ALA A 301 -16.44 -14.72 15.56
CA ALA A 301 -16.57 -15.33 14.24
C ALA A 301 -18.04 -15.58 13.80
N SER A 302 -18.95 -15.79 14.77
CA SER A 302 -20.39 -16.00 14.51
C SER A 302 -21.09 -14.75 13.99
N ARG A 303 -20.51 -13.58 14.22
CA ARG A 303 -21.05 -12.29 13.80
C ARG A 303 -20.56 -11.86 12.40
N LEU A 304 -19.73 -12.67 11.77
CA LEU A 304 -19.08 -12.35 10.50
C LEU A 304 -19.37 -13.44 9.46
N THR A 305 -19.98 -13.04 8.35
CA THR A 305 -20.11 -13.85 7.14
C THR A 305 -19.25 -13.23 6.04
N THR A 306 -18.90 -14.02 5.02
CA THR A 306 -18.06 -13.56 3.89
C THR A 306 -18.74 -13.86 2.57
N LYS A 307 -18.56 -12.96 1.59
CA LYS A 307 -19.04 -13.15 0.23
C LYS A 307 -18.13 -12.46 -0.79
N GLY A 308 -17.69 -13.21 -1.77
CA GLY A 308 -17.05 -12.67 -2.96
C GLY A 308 -18.11 -12.23 -3.97
N TYR A 309 -17.94 -11.04 -4.51
CA TYR A 309 -18.80 -10.49 -5.55
C TYR A 309 -18.07 -10.35 -6.90
N GLY A 310 -16.74 -10.54 -6.91
CA GLY A 310 -15.94 -10.26 -8.09
C GLY A 310 -16.20 -8.84 -8.59
N GLU A 311 -16.36 -8.71 -9.89
CA GLU A 311 -16.69 -7.47 -10.59
C GLU A 311 -18.18 -7.21 -10.78
N THR A 312 -19.05 -8.13 -10.35
CA THR A 312 -20.50 -8.11 -10.68
C THR A 312 -21.29 -6.96 -10.04
N LYS A 313 -20.70 -6.25 -9.07
CA LYS A 313 -21.32 -5.10 -8.39
C LYS A 313 -20.41 -3.87 -8.43
N PRO A 314 -20.19 -3.28 -9.61
CA PRO A 314 -19.39 -2.07 -9.73
C PRO A 314 -20.13 -0.88 -9.09
N ILE A 315 -19.38 0.03 -8.47
CA ILE A 315 -19.88 1.32 -7.94
C ILE A 315 -19.33 2.50 -8.75
N ALA A 316 -18.43 2.23 -9.69
CA ALA A 316 -17.83 3.21 -10.58
C ALA A 316 -17.55 2.58 -11.96
N ASP A 317 -17.23 3.42 -12.93
CA ASP A 317 -16.98 2.99 -14.31
C ASP A 317 -15.65 2.22 -14.43
N ASN A 318 -15.74 0.95 -14.80
CA ASN A 318 -14.59 0.07 -15.03
C ASN A 318 -13.73 0.44 -16.25
N ASN A 319 -14.18 1.35 -17.10
CA ASN A 319 -13.38 1.84 -18.24
C ASN A 319 -12.38 2.93 -17.84
N THR A 320 -12.40 3.39 -16.60
CA THR A 320 -11.49 4.41 -16.09
C THR A 320 -10.58 3.85 -14.99
N PRO A 321 -9.31 4.27 -14.92
CA PRO A 321 -8.40 3.87 -13.83
C PRO A 321 -8.95 4.23 -12.45
N GLU A 322 -9.56 5.42 -12.31
CA GLU A 322 -10.22 5.85 -11.07
C GLU A 322 -11.39 4.95 -10.71
N GLY A 323 -12.23 4.60 -11.69
CA GLY A 323 -13.38 3.74 -11.47
C GLY A 323 -12.98 2.32 -11.09
N LYS A 324 -12.00 1.74 -11.75
CA LYS A 324 -11.39 0.46 -11.37
C LYS A 324 -10.89 0.51 -9.93
N SER A 325 -10.13 1.54 -9.56
CA SER A 325 -9.64 1.70 -8.18
C SER A 325 -10.79 1.80 -7.17
N ASN A 326 -11.89 2.46 -7.53
CA ASN A 326 -13.07 2.53 -6.67
C ASN A 326 -13.81 1.19 -6.56
N ASN A 327 -13.75 0.35 -7.58
CA ASN A 327 -14.40 -0.96 -7.58
C ASN A 327 -13.61 -1.99 -6.75
N ARG A 328 -12.27 -1.90 -6.68
CA ARG A 328 -11.45 -2.70 -5.76
C ARG A 328 -11.66 -2.27 -4.31
N ARG A 329 -12.57 -2.91 -3.60
CA ARG A 329 -13.00 -2.52 -2.24
C ARG A 329 -13.43 -3.69 -1.38
N VAL A 330 -13.57 -3.43 -0.09
CA VAL A 330 -14.26 -4.30 0.88
C VAL A 330 -15.48 -3.55 1.41
N GLU A 331 -16.62 -4.24 1.49
CA GLU A 331 -17.85 -3.73 2.10
C GLU A 331 -18.17 -4.52 3.37
N PHE A 332 -18.56 -3.82 4.43
CA PHE A 332 -19.15 -4.40 5.63
C PHE A 332 -20.63 -4.04 5.62
N VAL A 333 -21.49 -5.03 5.40
CA VAL A 333 -22.94 -4.85 5.28
C VAL A 333 -23.60 -5.41 6.53
N LYS A 334 -24.32 -4.55 7.26
CA LYS A 334 -25.09 -4.97 8.45
C LYS A 334 -26.18 -5.96 8.03
N GLN A 335 -26.23 -7.07 8.78
CA GLN A 335 -27.23 -8.13 8.63
C GLN A 335 -28.33 -7.97 9.69
#